data_61b97d3acd589e4b2af16bfca2a2b6ab
#
_entry.id   61b97d3acd589e4b2af16bfca2a2b6ab
#
_cell.length_a   1.000
_cell.length_b   1.000
_cell.length_c   1.000
_cell.angle_alpha   90.00
_cell.angle_beta   90.00
_cell.angle_gamma   90.00
#
_symmetry.space_group_name_H-M   'P 1'
#
loop_
_entity.id
_entity.type
_entity.pdbx_description
1 polymer ?
#
loop_
_entity_poly.entity_id
_entity_poly.type
_entity_poly.pdbx_seq_one_letter_code
_entity_poly.pdbx_strand_id
1 'polypeptide(L)'
;MIYLNGHYVEEVEAKISVLDRGFLFGDSVYEVIPIFGGYPFRLIEHLKRLEYSLAEIAIDYRVDELQWREIITELGRGYFDIDCALYIQISRGAALERKHTFPETVEPTVMAMVKPSQFETSQQYNGISAISCEDLRWLRCDIKSTSMLGNVLMSEQASIAGADEAILIRDGYVLSLIHI
;
A
#
# COMPACT_ATOMS: atom_id res chain seq x y z
N MET A 1 -13.80 10.95 -0.32
CA MET A 1 -14.09 10.32 0.98
C MET A 1 -12.98 9.35 1.33
N ILE A 2 -12.56 9.30 2.59
CA ILE A 2 -11.51 8.41 3.14
C ILE A 2 -12.07 7.72 4.38
N TYR A 3 -11.81 6.43 4.54
CA TYR A 3 -11.99 5.74 5.82
C TYR A 3 -10.76 5.96 6.69
N LEU A 4 -10.95 6.49 7.89
CA LEU A 4 -9.87 6.75 8.85
C LEU A 4 -10.33 6.37 10.26
N ASN A 5 -9.71 5.37 10.87
CA ASN A 5 -9.95 4.94 12.27
C ASN A 5 -11.42 4.75 12.62
N GLY A 6 -12.18 4.04 11.78
CA GLY A 6 -13.59 3.77 12.00
C GLY A 6 -14.58 4.81 11.47
N HIS A 7 -14.10 5.91 10.90
CA HIS A 7 -14.93 7.01 10.39
C HIS A 7 -14.70 7.28 8.90
N TYR A 8 -15.76 7.68 8.22
CA TYR A 8 -15.69 8.18 6.84
C TYR A 8 -15.62 9.70 6.88
N VAL A 9 -14.55 10.26 6.34
CA VAL A 9 -14.27 11.70 6.36
C VAL A 9 -13.95 12.20 4.95
N GLU A 10 -14.14 13.50 4.73
CA GLU A 10 -13.68 14.13 3.48
C GLU A 10 -12.15 14.15 3.43
N GLU A 11 -11.59 14.09 2.23
CA GLU A 11 -10.13 14.02 2.03
C GLU A 11 -9.38 15.18 2.70
N VAL A 12 -9.95 16.38 2.70
CA VAL A 12 -9.37 17.58 3.33
C VAL A 12 -9.38 17.53 4.86
N GLU A 13 -10.23 16.69 5.43
CA GLU A 13 -10.38 16.51 6.88
C GLU A 13 -9.59 15.30 7.40
N ALA A 14 -9.15 14.41 6.51
CA ALA A 14 -8.37 13.23 6.88
C ALA A 14 -6.98 13.64 7.38
N LYS A 15 -6.78 13.56 8.69
CA LYS A 15 -5.54 13.97 9.37
C LYS A 15 -5.05 12.88 10.29
N ILE A 16 -3.76 12.64 10.27
CA ILE A 16 -3.06 11.77 11.21
C ILE A 16 -2.12 12.60 12.10
N SER A 17 -1.78 12.05 13.25
CA SER A 17 -0.78 12.67 14.12
C SER A 17 0.59 12.71 13.43
N VAL A 18 1.33 13.80 13.60
CA VAL A 18 2.75 13.88 13.19
C VAL A 18 3.65 12.92 13.98
N LEU A 19 3.14 12.36 15.08
CA LEU A 19 3.80 11.34 15.89
C LEU A 19 3.43 9.91 15.47
N ASP A 20 2.62 9.75 14.41
CA ASP A 20 2.31 8.44 13.87
C ASP A 20 3.59 7.75 13.39
N ARG A 21 3.79 6.51 13.83
CA ARG A 21 5.01 5.76 13.55
C ARG A 21 5.15 5.37 12.08
N GLY A 22 4.03 5.24 11.37
CA GLY A 22 4.04 5.08 9.90
C GLY A 22 4.67 6.30 9.22
N PHE A 23 4.34 7.52 9.69
CA PHE A 23 4.94 8.76 9.20
C PHE A 23 6.41 8.93 9.63
N LEU A 24 6.74 8.60 10.89
CA LEU A 24 8.10 8.82 11.44
C LEU A 24 9.13 7.78 11.02
N PHE A 25 8.72 6.52 10.78
CA PHE A 25 9.63 5.38 10.62
C PHE A 25 9.27 4.47 9.44
N GLY A 26 8.13 4.68 8.77
CA GLY A 26 7.59 3.67 7.86
C GLY A 26 7.12 2.39 8.59
N ASP A 27 6.80 2.49 9.90
CA ASP A 27 6.31 1.38 10.73
C ASP A 27 4.83 1.13 10.42
N SER A 28 4.60 0.64 9.22
CA SER A 28 3.26 0.38 8.66
C SER A 28 3.31 -0.56 7.46
N VAL A 29 2.17 -1.16 7.15
CA VAL A 29 1.94 -2.01 5.98
C VAL A 29 0.82 -1.47 5.12
N TYR A 30 0.77 -1.89 3.85
CA TYR A 30 -0.25 -1.43 2.93
C TYR A 30 -0.70 -2.53 1.96
N GLU A 31 -1.87 -2.33 1.36
CA GLU A 31 -2.36 -3.09 0.22
C GLU A 31 -2.91 -2.18 -0.86
N VAL A 32 -2.82 -2.65 -2.10
CA VAL A 32 -3.49 -2.04 -3.25
C VAL A 32 -4.30 -3.13 -3.94
N ILE A 33 -5.61 -2.95 -3.98
CA ILE A 33 -6.55 -3.95 -4.49
C ILE A 33 -7.27 -3.36 -5.70
N PRO A 34 -7.09 -3.92 -6.90
CA PRO A 34 -7.86 -3.51 -8.07
C PRO A 34 -9.36 -3.79 -7.88
N ILE A 35 -10.20 -2.88 -8.36
CA ILE A 35 -11.66 -3.02 -8.38
C ILE A 35 -12.10 -2.87 -9.83
N PHE A 36 -12.66 -3.93 -10.41
CA PHE A 36 -13.16 -3.97 -11.78
C PHE A 36 -14.69 -4.06 -11.77
N GLY A 37 -15.36 -3.07 -12.38
CA GLY A 37 -16.83 -3.05 -12.41
C GLY A 37 -17.48 -3.16 -11.04
N GLY A 38 -16.88 -2.53 -10.01
CA GLY A 38 -17.36 -2.55 -8.62
C GLY A 38 -16.94 -3.79 -7.81
N TYR A 39 -16.21 -4.75 -8.40
CA TYR A 39 -15.80 -5.99 -7.72
C TYR A 39 -14.30 -5.97 -7.37
N PRO A 40 -13.91 -6.07 -6.09
CA PRO A 40 -12.51 -6.14 -5.69
C PRO A 40 -11.88 -7.46 -6.15
N PHE A 41 -10.79 -7.34 -6.92
CA PHE A 41 -10.10 -8.50 -7.46
C PHE A 41 -9.28 -9.20 -6.38
N ARG A 42 -9.51 -10.50 -6.19
CA ARG A 42 -8.78 -11.37 -5.24
C ARG A 42 -8.72 -10.79 -3.81
N LEU A 43 -9.82 -10.22 -3.33
CA LEU A 43 -9.88 -9.56 -2.01
C LEU A 43 -9.30 -10.44 -0.89
N ILE A 44 -9.69 -11.71 -0.85
CA ILE A 44 -9.30 -12.63 0.24
C ILE A 44 -7.78 -12.82 0.30
N GLU A 45 -7.14 -12.96 -0.86
CA GLU A 45 -5.68 -13.13 -0.94
C GLU A 45 -4.94 -11.85 -0.51
N HIS A 46 -5.46 -10.69 -0.88
CA HIS A 46 -4.92 -9.41 -0.43
C HIS A 46 -5.07 -9.24 1.09
N LEU A 47 -6.23 -9.57 1.66
CA LEU A 47 -6.44 -9.48 3.11
C LEU A 47 -5.54 -10.46 3.87
N LYS A 48 -5.33 -11.67 3.37
CA LYS A 48 -4.37 -12.63 3.95
C LYS A 48 -2.93 -12.11 3.91
N ARG A 49 -2.52 -11.45 2.82
CA ARG A 49 -1.20 -10.82 2.74
C ARG A 49 -1.07 -9.62 3.68
N LEU A 50 -2.12 -8.84 3.84
CA LEU A 50 -2.18 -7.76 4.83
C LEU A 50 -1.99 -8.31 6.25
N GLU A 51 -2.73 -9.37 6.61
CA GLU A 51 -2.63 -10.05 7.91
C GLU A 51 -1.22 -10.61 8.15
N TYR A 52 -0.63 -11.28 7.15
CA TYR A 52 0.75 -11.75 7.21
C TYR A 52 1.72 -10.58 7.46
N SER A 53 1.63 -9.50 6.69
CA SER A 53 2.52 -8.35 6.84
C SER A 53 2.38 -7.66 8.20
N LEU A 54 1.17 -7.56 8.75
CA LEU A 54 0.91 -7.04 10.10
C LEU A 54 1.57 -7.91 11.18
N ALA A 55 1.43 -9.24 11.06
CA ALA A 55 2.03 -10.19 11.99
C ALA A 55 3.57 -10.12 11.98
N GLU A 56 4.19 -10.00 10.80
CA GLU A 56 5.65 -9.93 10.65
C GLU A 56 6.27 -8.68 11.29
N ILE A 57 5.52 -7.60 11.42
CA ILE A 57 5.97 -6.38 12.13
C ILE A 57 5.27 -6.22 13.50
N ALA A 58 4.59 -7.26 13.99
CA ALA A 58 3.92 -7.29 15.29
C ALA A 58 2.98 -6.09 15.53
N ILE A 59 2.14 -5.75 14.54
CA ILE A 59 1.02 -4.84 14.73
C ILE A 59 -0.22 -5.67 15.05
N ASP A 60 -0.78 -5.49 16.24
CA ASP A 60 -1.99 -6.16 16.69
C ASP A 60 -3.23 -5.48 16.07
N TYR A 61 -3.63 -5.96 14.90
CA TYR A 61 -4.85 -5.53 14.22
C TYR A 61 -5.52 -6.74 13.57
N ARG A 62 -6.79 -6.96 13.91
CA ARG A 62 -7.57 -8.03 13.31
C ARG A 62 -8.10 -7.64 11.96
N VAL A 63 -7.71 -8.37 10.92
CA VAL A 63 -8.27 -8.23 9.57
C VAL A 63 -9.59 -8.99 9.50
N ASP A 64 -10.71 -8.27 9.42
CA ASP A 64 -12.05 -8.85 9.29
C ASP A 64 -12.59 -8.66 7.87
N GLU A 65 -12.82 -9.77 7.16
CA GLU A 65 -13.27 -9.73 5.77
C GLU A 65 -14.62 -9.02 5.60
N LEU A 66 -15.57 -9.24 6.52
CA LEU A 66 -16.90 -8.63 6.41
C LEU A 66 -16.82 -7.12 6.57
N GLN A 67 -16.07 -6.66 7.57
CA GLN A 67 -15.81 -5.24 7.78
C GLN A 67 -15.15 -4.60 6.56
N TRP A 68 -14.13 -5.25 5.97
CA TRP A 68 -13.46 -4.72 4.78
C TRP A 68 -14.38 -4.66 3.56
N ARG A 69 -15.28 -5.63 3.39
CA ARG A 69 -16.30 -5.58 2.34
C ARG A 69 -17.25 -4.39 2.50
N GLU A 70 -17.67 -4.10 3.73
CA GLU A 70 -18.50 -2.92 4.03
C GLU A 70 -17.75 -1.62 3.73
N ILE A 71 -16.49 -1.50 4.17
CA ILE A 71 -15.64 -0.32 3.91
C ILE A 71 -15.46 -0.10 2.40
N ILE A 72 -15.17 -1.16 1.65
CA ILE A 72 -14.99 -1.10 0.19
C ILE A 72 -16.29 -0.64 -0.48
N THR A 73 -17.41 -1.21 -0.08
CA THR A 73 -18.72 -0.86 -0.64
C THR A 73 -19.04 0.62 -0.40
N GLU A 74 -18.77 1.13 0.80
CA GLU A 74 -19.03 2.53 1.14
C GLU A 74 -18.10 3.49 0.39
N LEU A 75 -16.80 3.21 0.36
CA LEU A 75 -15.80 4.01 -0.36
C LEU A 75 -15.99 3.95 -1.88
N GLY A 76 -16.50 2.82 -2.38
CA GLY A 76 -16.76 2.58 -3.81
C GLY A 76 -18.03 3.26 -4.32
N ARG A 77 -18.87 3.83 -3.47
CA ARG A 77 -20.07 4.54 -3.90
C ARG A 77 -19.70 5.69 -4.84
N GLY A 78 -20.13 5.63 -6.06
CA GLY A 78 -19.80 6.61 -7.11
C GLY A 78 -18.71 6.16 -8.09
N TYR A 79 -18.17 4.95 -7.91
CA TYR A 79 -17.14 4.38 -8.79
C TYR A 79 -17.54 3.01 -9.37
N PHE A 80 -18.82 2.59 -9.25
CA PHE A 80 -19.25 1.24 -9.66
C PHE A 80 -19.10 0.96 -11.17
N ASP A 81 -19.10 1.99 -12.00
CA ASP A 81 -19.04 1.88 -13.46
C ASP A 81 -17.63 2.09 -14.02
N ILE A 82 -16.64 2.33 -13.16
CA ILE A 82 -15.25 2.57 -13.58
C ILE A 82 -14.29 1.72 -12.76
N ASP A 83 -13.16 1.39 -13.39
CA ASP A 83 -12.10 0.68 -12.71
C ASP A 83 -11.40 1.57 -11.68
N CYS A 84 -11.13 1.01 -10.52
CA CYS A 84 -10.57 1.72 -9.37
C CYS A 84 -9.48 0.90 -8.69
N ALA A 85 -8.73 1.53 -7.82
CA ALA A 85 -7.86 0.87 -6.86
C ALA A 85 -8.26 1.26 -5.44
N LEU A 86 -8.43 0.26 -4.57
CA LEU A 86 -8.49 0.46 -3.13
C LEU A 86 -7.08 0.45 -2.58
N TYR A 87 -6.72 1.50 -1.88
CA TYR A 87 -5.52 1.56 -1.06
C TYR A 87 -5.89 1.37 0.41
N ILE A 88 -5.19 0.48 1.10
CA ILE A 88 -5.28 0.25 2.54
C ILE A 88 -3.92 0.52 3.14
N GLN A 89 -3.85 1.25 4.25
CA GLN A 89 -2.63 1.39 5.06
C GLN A 89 -2.95 1.25 6.53
N ILE A 90 -2.14 0.47 7.24
CA ILE A 90 -2.25 0.30 8.68
C ILE A 90 -0.87 0.54 9.28
N SER A 91 -0.76 1.59 10.10
CA SER A 91 0.45 1.87 10.88
C SER A 91 0.30 1.35 12.31
N ARG A 92 1.43 1.26 13.02
CA ARG A 92 1.39 0.98 14.46
C ARG A 92 0.65 2.05 15.26
N GLY A 93 0.45 3.25 14.71
CA GLY A 93 -0.22 4.37 15.36
C GLY A 93 0.73 5.40 15.95
N ALA A 94 0.16 6.38 16.66
CA ALA A 94 0.87 7.52 17.22
C ALA A 94 1.33 7.24 18.65
N ALA A 95 2.65 7.34 18.90
CA ALA A 95 3.24 7.21 20.22
C ALA A 95 3.77 8.58 20.72
N LEU A 96 3.65 8.84 22.04
CA LEU A 96 4.09 10.11 22.62
C LEU A 96 5.60 10.36 22.47
N GLU A 97 6.39 9.28 22.50
CA GLU A 97 7.83 9.36 22.43
C GLU A 97 8.36 8.78 21.10
N ARG A 98 9.30 9.48 20.48
CA ARG A 98 10.02 9.02 19.31
C ARG A 98 11.12 8.03 19.70
N LYS A 99 10.75 6.76 19.94
CA LYS A 99 11.67 5.65 20.22
C LYS A 99 11.55 4.58 19.14
N HIS A 100 12.65 3.87 18.81
CA HIS A 100 12.62 2.76 17.86
C HIS A 100 11.95 1.51 18.45
N THR A 101 12.00 1.32 19.76
CA THR A 101 11.28 0.23 20.44
C THR A 101 9.76 0.40 20.28
N PHE A 102 9.04 -0.70 20.29
CA PHE A 102 7.58 -0.65 20.26
C PHE A 102 7.04 0.01 21.53
N PRO A 103 6.01 0.87 21.43
CA PRO A 103 5.33 1.40 22.61
C PRO A 103 4.56 0.28 23.32
N GLU A 104 4.39 0.39 24.64
CA GLU A 104 3.65 -0.60 25.44
C GLU A 104 2.17 -0.64 25.06
N THR A 105 1.60 0.52 24.78
CA THR A 105 0.20 0.66 24.36
C THR A 105 0.10 1.69 23.24
N VAL A 106 -0.52 1.29 22.13
CA VAL A 106 -0.81 2.17 20.99
C VAL A 106 -1.93 1.57 20.16
N GLU A 107 -2.84 2.40 19.70
CA GLU A 107 -3.89 1.99 18.77
C GLU A 107 -3.39 2.16 17.34
N PRO A 108 -3.53 1.13 16.48
CA PRO A 108 -3.18 1.24 15.08
C PRO A 108 -3.95 2.37 14.37
N THR A 109 -3.28 3.09 13.49
CA THR A 109 -3.95 4.00 12.56
C THR A 109 -4.33 3.24 11.30
N VAL A 110 -5.62 3.17 11.01
CA VAL A 110 -6.18 2.45 9.86
C VAL A 110 -6.74 3.43 8.86
N MET A 111 -6.23 3.41 7.64
CA MET A 111 -6.69 4.28 6.56
C MET A 111 -7.01 3.46 5.30
N ALA A 112 -8.12 3.81 4.63
CA ALA A 112 -8.42 3.30 3.30
C ALA A 112 -9.02 4.37 2.40
N MET A 113 -8.72 4.29 1.11
CA MET A 113 -9.30 5.16 0.09
C MET A 113 -9.47 4.41 -1.23
N VAL A 114 -10.50 4.78 -1.99
CA VAL A 114 -10.71 4.33 -3.37
C VAL A 114 -10.44 5.48 -4.30
N LYS A 115 -9.63 5.23 -5.34
CA LYS A 115 -9.33 6.21 -6.39
C LYS A 115 -9.53 5.56 -7.76
N PRO A 116 -10.04 6.30 -8.75
CA PRO A 116 -10.04 5.84 -10.14
C PRO A 116 -8.66 5.38 -10.56
N SER A 117 -8.59 4.27 -11.27
CA SER A 117 -7.34 3.73 -11.80
C SER A 117 -7.55 3.35 -13.26
N GLN A 118 -6.67 3.83 -14.12
CA GLN A 118 -6.66 3.41 -15.51
C GLN A 118 -5.74 2.19 -15.64
N PHE A 119 -6.35 1.02 -15.77
CA PHE A 119 -5.62 -0.19 -16.13
C PHE A 119 -5.49 -0.22 -17.67
N GLU A 120 -4.39 0.34 -18.18
CA GLU A 120 -4.17 0.48 -19.61
C GLU A 120 -3.99 -0.90 -20.28
N THR A 121 -5.03 -1.40 -20.91
CA THR A 121 -4.98 -2.64 -21.71
C THR A 121 -3.99 -2.53 -22.89
N SER A 122 -3.73 -1.32 -23.38
CA SER A 122 -2.72 -1.06 -24.43
C SER A 122 -1.33 -1.53 -24.06
N GLN A 123 -0.92 -1.37 -22.78
CA GLN A 123 0.38 -1.82 -22.28
C GLN A 123 0.54 -3.34 -22.30
N GLN A 124 -0.57 -4.08 -22.17
CA GLN A 124 -0.56 -5.54 -22.24
C GLN A 124 -0.20 -6.07 -23.64
N TYR A 125 -0.55 -5.32 -24.68
CA TYR A 125 -0.27 -5.70 -26.07
C TYR A 125 1.03 -5.12 -26.61
N ASN A 126 1.37 -3.88 -26.23
CA ASN A 126 2.52 -3.17 -26.77
C ASN A 126 3.78 -3.35 -25.91
N GLY A 127 3.63 -3.87 -24.69
CA GLY A 127 4.68 -3.90 -23.68
C GLY A 127 4.97 -2.51 -23.12
N ILE A 128 5.93 -2.47 -22.20
CA ILE A 128 6.46 -1.25 -21.59
C ILE A 128 7.98 -1.24 -21.71
N SER A 129 8.57 -0.05 -21.69
CA SER A 129 10.02 0.09 -21.63
C SER A 129 10.50 -0.05 -20.18
N ALA A 130 11.62 -0.73 -19.95
CA ALA A 130 12.17 -0.88 -18.62
C ALA A 130 13.71 -0.77 -18.61
N ILE A 131 14.25 -0.28 -17.50
CA ILE A 131 15.68 -0.36 -17.18
C ILE A 131 15.90 -1.44 -16.12
N SER A 132 17.12 -1.96 -16.04
CA SER A 132 17.53 -2.81 -14.92
C SER A 132 18.28 -1.97 -13.89
N CYS A 133 17.93 -2.15 -12.60
CA CYS A 133 18.56 -1.47 -11.47
C CYS A 133 19.02 -2.47 -10.42
N GLU A 134 20.06 -2.13 -9.67
CA GLU A 134 20.39 -2.84 -8.44
C GLU A 134 19.26 -2.65 -7.42
N ASP A 135 18.83 -3.74 -6.78
CA ASP A 135 17.76 -3.69 -5.76
C ASP A 135 18.31 -3.11 -4.45
N LEU A 136 17.98 -1.85 -4.19
CA LEU A 136 18.37 -1.11 -2.98
C LEU A 136 17.39 -1.26 -1.82
N ARG A 137 16.32 -2.06 -1.97
CA ARG A 137 15.36 -2.28 -0.90
C ARG A 137 15.97 -3.10 0.23
N TRP A 138 15.31 -3.09 1.39
CA TRP A 138 15.69 -3.94 2.50
C TRP A 138 15.52 -5.44 2.17
N LEU A 139 16.03 -6.34 3.03
CA LEU A 139 16.00 -7.78 2.75
C LEU A 139 14.63 -8.43 2.97
N ARG A 140 13.74 -7.84 3.79
CA ARG A 140 12.41 -8.33 4.10
C ARG A 140 11.36 -7.83 3.10
N CYS A 141 11.60 -8.04 1.80
CA CYS A 141 10.66 -7.67 0.73
C CYS A 141 9.38 -8.52 0.70
N ASP A 142 9.32 -9.57 1.50
CA ASP A 142 8.13 -10.38 1.78
C ASP A 142 7.06 -9.57 2.55
N ILE A 143 7.47 -8.57 3.34
CA ILE A 143 6.58 -7.67 4.08
C ILE A 143 6.19 -6.49 3.18
N LYS A 144 4.89 -6.33 2.92
CA LYS A 144 4.39 -5.21 2.12
C LYS A 144 4.31 -3.93 2.97
N SER A 145 5.49 -3.41 3.36
CA SER A 145 5.63 -2.24 4.22
C SER A 145 5.65 -0.93 3.44
N THR A 146 5.37 0.18 4.13
CA THR A 146 5.46 1.54 3.57
C THR A 146 6.89 2.10 3.55
N SER A 147 7.90 1.32 3.93
CA SER A 147 9.32 1.69 3.84
C SER A 147 9.82 1.64 2.39
N MET A 148 9.22 2.48 1.52
CA MET A 148 9.37 2.42 0.06
C MET A 148 10.38 3.41 -0.53
N LEU A 149 11.28 4.00 0.25
CA LEU A 149 12.23 4.98 -0.29
C LEU A 149 13.10 4.38 -1.40
N GLY A 150 13.55 3.13 -1.27
CA GLY A 150 14.28 2.41 -2.32
C GLY A 150 13.46 2.31 -3.61
N ASN A 151 12.17 1.94 -3.51
CA ASN A 151 11.27 1.88 -4.66
C ASN A 151 11.12 3.25 -5.34
N VAL A 152 10.94 4.31 -4.56
CA VAL A 152 10.80 5.69 -5.08
C VAL A 152 12.05 6.11 -5.87
N LEU A 153 13.25 5.86 -5.33
CA LEU A 153 14.50 6.21 -5.98
C LEU A 153 14.72 5.44 -7.29
N MET A 154 14.39 4.16 -7.32
CA MET A 154 14.54 3.33 -8.53
C MET A 154 13.48 3.66 -9.59
N SER A 155 12.26 4.00 -9.17
CA SER A 155 11.22 4.51 -10.08
C SER A 155 11.64 5.83 -10.72
N GLU A 156 12.23 6.74 -9.95
CA GLU A 156 12.75 8.01 -10.47
C GLU A 156 13.91 7.80 -11.45
N GLN A 157 14.81 6.82 -11.20
CA GLN A 157 15.85 6.47 -12.15
C GLN A 157 15.28 5.99 -13.49
N ALA A 158 14.21 5.16 -13.48
CA ALA A 158 13.53 4.74 -14.70
C ALA A 158 12.94 5.94 -15.45
N SER A 159 12.26 6.83 -14.73
CA SER A 159 11.66 8.05 -15.28
C SER A 159 12.72 8.96 -15.94
N ILE A 160 13.86 9.21 -15.29
CA ILE A 160 14.97 10.00 -15.82
C ILE A 160 15.55 9.35 -17.08
N ALA A 161 15.60 8.01 -17.14
CA ALA A 161 16.05 7.27 -18.30
C ALA A 161 15.02 7.21 -19.45
N GLY A 162 13.82 7.76 -19.27
CA GLY A 162 12.72 7.72 -20.23
C GLY A 162 12.07 6.34 -20.35
N ALA A 163 12.19 5.52 -19.31
CA ALA A 163 11.56 4.21 -19.22
C ALA A 163 10.33 4.23 -18.31
N ASP A 164 9.40 3.31 -18.57
CA ASP A 164 8.15 3.21 -17.82
C ASP A 164 8.34 2.50 -16.48
N GLU A 165 9.37 1.62 -16.36
CA GLU A 165 9.52 0.74 -15.20
C GLU A 165 10.99 0.41 -14.90
N ALA A 166 11.28 -0.04 -13.66
CA ALA A 166 12.57 -0.57 -13.24
C ALA A 166 12.47 -2.05 -12.84
N ILE A 167 13.31 -2.88 -13.46
CA ILE A 167 13.51 -4.29 -13.12
C ILE A 167 14.61 -4.36 -12.04
N LEU A 168 14.28 -4.90 -10.88
CA LEU A 168 15.14 -4.94 -9.72
C LEU A 168 15.96 -6.22 -9.67
N ILE A 169 17.28 -6.09 -9.65
CA ILE A 169 18.23 -7.20 -9.67
C ILE A 169 19.06 -7.19 -8.39
N ARG A 170 19.18 -8.36 -7.74
CA ARG A 170 20.06 -8.58 -6.59
C ARG A 170 20.77 -9.93 -6.76
N ASP A 171 22.08 -9.95 -6.57
CA ASP A 171 22.92 -11.15 -6.70
C ASP A 171 22.72 -11.92 -8.01
N GLY A 172 22.44 -11.18 -9.10
CA GLY A 172 22.21 -11.74 -10.43
C GLY A 172 20.79 -12.28 -10.67
N TYR A 173 19.88 -12.18 -9.69
CA TYR A 173 18.49 -12.60 -9.81
C TYR A 173 17.54 -11.43 -10.00
N VAL A 174 16.59 -11.60 -10.91
CA VAL A 174 15.45 -10.68 -11.05
C VAL A 174 14.49 -10.94 -9.88
N LEU A 175 14.29 -9.95 -9.03
CA LEU A 175 13.46 -10.09 -7.82
C LEU A 175 12.06 -9.50 -7.98
N SER A 176 11.94 -8.36 -8.67
CA SER A 176 10.68 -7.63 -8.74
C SER A 176 10.70 -6.59 -9.85
N LEU A 177 9.52 -6.08 -10.13
CA LEU A 177 9.28 -4.78 -10.75
C LEU A 177 8.70 -3.85 -9.68
N ILE A 178 8.78 -2.53 -9.86
CA ILE A 178 8.32 -1.58 -8.82
C ILE A 178 6.80 -1.61 -8.66
N HIS A 179 6.06 -1.79 -9.77
CA HIS A 179 4.59 -1.75 -9.79
C HIS A 179 3.89 -3.12 -9.69
N ILE A 180 4.60 -4.17 -9.38
CA ILE A 180 4.01 -5.50 -9.14
C ILE A 180 3.70 -5.70 -7.68
#